data_b3b824f3fe490fdcf085265818e65e2f
#
_entry.id   b3b824f3fe490fdcf085265818e65e2f
#
_cell.length_a   1.000
_cell.length_b   1.000
_cell.length_c   1.000
_cell.angle_alpha   90.00
_cell.angle_beta   90.00
_cell.angle_gamma   90.00
#
_symmetry.space_group_name_H-M   'P 1'
#
loop_
_entity.id
_entity.type
_entity.pdbx_description
1 polymer ?
#
loop_
_entity_poly.entity_id
_entity_poly.type
_entity_poly.pdbx_seq_one_letter_code
_entity_poly.pdbx_strand_id
1 'polypeptide(L)'
;MAKRLSLSLESEDEAMLARLAVEDSPERRVVLKWTALQGLSPEQIRTEASLLRVLLRMGAERLREEALDEGYAQLAADANRMEKSERDEARRRYVRRGEATPER
;
A
#
# COMPACT_ATOMS: atom_id res chain seq x y z
N MET A 1 23.27 -9.30 -6.17
CA MET A 1 24.05 -9.36 -4.93
C MET A 1 23.23 -8.84 -3.76
N ALA A 2 23.39 -9.49 -2.61
CA ALA A 2 22.70 -9.05 -1.40
C ALA A 2 23.42 -7.85 -0.77
N LYS A 3 22.64 -6.88 -0.32
CA LYS A 3 23.16 -5.73 0.40
C LYS A 3 23.04 -6.00 1.91
N ARG A 4 24.10 -5.73 2.65
CA ARG A 4 24.09 -5.82 4.09
C ARG A 4 23.79 -4.46 4.71
N LEU A 5 22.86 -4.44 5.64
CA LEU A 5 22.47 -3.25 6.38
C LEU A 5 22.54 -3.54 7.87
N SER A 6 23.08 -2.59 8.63
CA SER A 6 22.97 -2.62 10.07
C SER A 6 21.67 -1.95 10.48
N LEU A 7 20.91 -2.60 11.34
CA LEU A 7 19.62 -2.11 11.81
C LEU A 7 19.59 -2.12 13.33
N SER A 8 19.31 -0.97 13.93
CA SER A 8 19.09 -0.87 15.37
C SER A 8 17.60 -1.02 15.63
N LEU A 9 17.23 -1.96 16.48
CA LEU A 9 15.84 -2.22 16.84
C LEU A 9 15.47 -1.44 18.10
N GLU A 10 14.32 -0.81 18.08
CA GLU A 10 13.75 -0.20 19.28
C GLU A 10 13.01 -1.26 20.10
N SER A 11 12.62 -0.90 21.32
CA SER A 11 11.96 -1.84 22.24
C SER A 11 10.68 -2.44 21.68
N GLU A 12 9.93 -1.68 20.88
CA GLU A 12 8.71 -2.18 20.23
C GLU A 12 9.03 -3.26 19.19
N ASP A 13 10.12 -3.07 18.45
CA ASP A 13 10.57 -4.03 17.44
C ASP A 13 11.06 -5.30 18.09
N GLU A 14 11.84 -5.17 19.16
CA GLU A 14 12.31 -6.31 19.95
C GLU A 14 11.16 -7.10 20.57
N ALA A 15 10.13 -6.40 21.07
CA ALA A 15 8.95 -7.04 21.63
C ALA A 15 8.18 -7.85 20.55
N MET A 16 8.09 -7.33 19.34
CA MET A 16 7.46 -8.06 18.23
C MET A 16 8.26 -9.32 17.87
N LEU A 17 9.58 -9.21 17.79
CA LEU A 17 10.43 -10.38 17.53
C LEU A 17 10.31 -11.43 18.64
N ALA A 18 10.22 -11.00 19.90
CA ALA A 18 10.02 -11.91 21.02
C ALA A 18 8.69 -12.67 20.90
N ARG A 19 7.63 -12.01 20.47
CA ARG A 19 6.33 -12.66 20.23
C ARG A 19 6.40 -13.65 19.07
N LEU A 20 7.10 -13.32 18.02
CA LEU A 20 7.30 -14.21 16.88
C LEU A 20 8.13 -15.46 17.24
N ALA A 21 8.93 -15.37 18.28
CA ALA A 21 9.70 -16.52 18.78
C ALA A 21 8.86 -17.51 19.60
N VAL A 22 7.69 -17.07 20.10
CA VAL A 22 6.78 -17.95 20.84
C VAL A 22 5.98 -18.81 19.87
N GLU A 23 6.07 -20.12 20.00
CA GLU A 23 5.47 -21.08 19.05
C GLU A 23 3.96 -20.92 18.87
N ASP A 24 3.25 -20.62 19.95
CA ASP A 24 1.79 -20.55 19.94
C ASP A 24 1.24 -19.12 19.78
N SER A 25 2.10 -18.14 19.54
CA SER A 25 1.63 -16.76 19.44
C SER A 25 0.76 -16.55 18.18
N PRO A 26 -0.26 -15.72 18.27
CA PRO A 26 -1.08 -15.36 17.09
C PRO A 26 -0.23 -14.74 15.99
N GLU A 27 0.75 -13.93 16.35
CA GLU A 27 1.65 -13.25 15.42
C GLU A 27 2.46 -14.28 14.61
N ARG A 28 2.97 -15.30 15.27
CA ARG A 28 3.72 -16.37 14.59
C ARG A 28 2.82 -17.16 13.66
N ARG A 29 1.59 -17.43 14.05
CA ARG A 29 0.63 -18.15 13.20
C ARG A 29 0.36 -17.38 11.90
N VAL A 30 0.21 -16.07 11.99
CA VAL A 30 0.00 -15.22 10.82
C VAL A 30 1.22 -15.27 9.90
N VAL A 31 2.41 -15.15 10.45
CA VAL A 31 3.66 -15.22 9.68
C VAL A 31 3.80 -16.57 8.99
N LEU A 32 3.51 -17.67 9.70
CA LEU A 32 3.58 -19.02 9.14
C LEU A 32 2.58 -19.22 7.99
N LYS A 33 1.37 -18.72 8.13
CA LYS A 33 0.38 -18.77 7.05
C LYS A 33 0.86 -18.01 5.81
N TRP A 34 1.38 -16.81 6.03
CA TRP A 34 1.88 -15.99 4.93
C TRP A 34 3.07 -16.65 4.23
N THR A 35 4.04 -17.16 4.98
CA THR A 35 5.22 -17.83 4.41
C THR A 35 4.84 -19.09 3.65
N ALA A 36 3.86 -19.86 4.14
CA ALA A 36 3.35 -21.03 3.45
C ALA A 36 2.73 -20.67 2.09
N LEU A 37 1.98 -19.57 2.04
CA LEU A 37 1.41 -19.06 0.78
C LEU A 37 2.49 -18.61 -0.20
N GLN A 38 3.65 -18.19 0.30
CA GLN A 38 4.79 -17.79 -0.53
C GLN A 38 5.70 -18.96 -0.90
N GLY A 39 5.36 -20.17 -0.46
CA GLY A 39 6.17 -21.36 -0.73
C GLY A 39 7.43 -21.46 0.14
N LEU A 40 7.48 -20.75 1.25
CA LEU A 40 8.60 -20.80 2.18
C LEU A 40 8.35 -21.86 3.26
N SER A 41 9.37 -22.62 3.62
CA SER A 41 9.26 -23.61 4.69
C SER A 41 9.51 -22.95 6.06
N PRO A 42 8.98 -23.53 7.16
CA PRO A 42 9.24 -23.00 8.50
C PRO A 42 10.73 -22.97 8.86
N GLU A 43 11.53 -23.83 8.25
CA GLU A 43 12.98 -23.88 8.49
C GLU A 43 13.71 -22.64 7.99
N GLN A 44 13.15 -21.98 6.98
CA GLN A 44 13.75 -20.77 6.41
C GLN A 44 13.53 -19.54 7.28
N ILE A 45 12.75 -19.63 8.36
CA ILE A 45 12.42 -18.50 9.23
C ILE A 45 12.85 -18.74 10.69
N ARG A 46 13.88 -19.53 10.91
CA ARG A 46 14.37 -19.85 12.26
C ARG A 46 15.20 -18.76 12.91
N THR A 47 15.91 -17.98 12.14
CA THR A 47 16.80 -16.95 12.66
C THR A 47 16.10 -15.61 12.76
N GLU A 48 16.58 -14.72 13.62
CA GLU A 48 16.08 -13.36 13.70
C GLU A 48 16.24 -12.63 12.37
N ALA A 49 17.37 -12.84 11.70
CA ALA A 49 17.61 -12.24 10.38
C ALA A 49 16.59 -12.71 9.34
N SER A 50 16.23 -13.99 9.34
CA SER A 50 15.22 -14.50 8.42
C SER A 50 13.81 -14.01 8.76
N LEU A 51 13.48 -13.88 10.04
CA LEU A 51 12.21 -13.28 10.47
C LEU A 51 12.12 -11.82 10.05
N LEU A 52 13.18 -11.06 10.19
CA LEU A 52 13.24 -9.67 9.75
C LEU A 52 13.03 -9.55 8.24
N ARG A 53 13.62 -10.45 7.45
CA ARG A 53 13.41 -10.48 6.00
C ARG A 53 11.96 -10.77 5.64
N VAL A 54 11.35 -11.71 6.34
CA VAL A 54 9.93 -12.04 6.13
C VAL A 54 9.05 -10.85 6.45
N LEU A 55 9.30 -10.20 7.59
CA LEU A 55 8.56 -8.99 7.97
C LEU A 55 8.73 -7.87 6.95
N LEU A 56 9.94 -7.70 6.44
CA LEU A 56 10.21 -6.72 5.38
C LEU A 56 9.42 -7.04 4.11
N ARG A 57 9.37 -8.32 3.70
CA ARG A 57 8.60 -8.74 2.53
C ARG A 57 7.10 -8.55 2.72
N MET A 58 6.59 -8.88 3.91
CA MET A 58 5.19 -8.65 4.26
C MET A 58 4.86 -7.16 4.19
N GLY A 59 5.72 -6.33 4.77
CA GLY A 59 5.57 -4.89 4.71
C GLY A 59 5.65 -4.33 3.30
N ALA A 60 6.58 -4.83 2.49
CA ALA A 60 6.72 -4.43 1.10
C ALA A 60 5.48 -4.79 0.26
N GLU A 61 4.90 -5.96 0.52
CA GLU A 61 3.68 -6.39 -0.16
C GLU A 61 2.49 -5.53 0.23
N ARG A 62 2.32 -5.25 1.51
CA ARG A 62 1.30 -4.33 2.01
C ARG A 62 1.47 -2.94 1.41
N LEU A 63 2.70 -2.46 1.36
CA LEU A 63 3.01 -1.16 0.76
C LEU A 63 2.64 -1.12 -0.72
N ARG A 64 2.93 -2.19 -1.47
CA ARG A 64 2.56 -2.28 -2.88
C ARG A 64 1.05 -2.26 -3.09
N GLU A 65 0.31 -2.99 -2.26
CA GLU A 65 -1.16 -2.99 -2.31
C GLU A 65 -1.72 -1.61 -2.05
N GLU A 66 -1.24 -0.94 -1.01
CA GLU A 66 -1.67 0.41 -0.67
C GLU A 66 -1.25 1.43 -1.73
N ALA A 67 -0.08 1.26 -2.33
CA ALA A 67 0.37 2.11 -3.42
C ALA A 67 -0.50 1.97 -4.66
N LEU A 68 -0.97 0.75 -4.97
CA LEU A 68 -1.92 0.53 -6.05
C LEU A 68 -3.25 1.21 -5.77
N ASP A 69 -3.78 1.05 -4.56
CA ASP A 69 -5.02 1.69 -4.14
C ASP A 69 -4.91 3.21 -4.22
N GLU A 70 -3.79 3.75 -3.76
CA GLU A 70 -3.51 5.19 -3.86
C GLU A 70 -3.43 5.65 -5.32
N GLY A 71 -2.80 4.85 -6.18
CA GLY A 71 -2.74 5.12 -7.62
C GLY A 71 -4.12 5.16 -8.27
N TYR A 72 -4.98 4.19 -7.94
CA TYR A 72 -6.36 4.17 -8.43
C TYR A 72 -7.18 5.34 -7.89
N ALA A 73 -7.01 5.67 -6.61
CA ALA A 73 -7.67 6.83 -6.02
C ALA A 73 -7.25 8.12 -6.70
N GLN A 74 -5.97 8.25 -7.03
CA GLN A 74 -5.44 9.41 -7.74
C GLN A 74 -6.01 9.52 -9.15
N LEU A 75 -6.09 8.40 -9.87
CA LEU A 75 -6.69 8.34 -11.20
C LEU A 75 -8.18 8.75 -11.17
N ALA A 76 -8.90 8.24 -10.18
CA ALA A 76 -10.32 8.59 -9.99
C ALA A 76 -10.49 10.09 -9.69
N ALA A 77 -9.64 10.65 -8.84
CA ALA A 77 -9.67 12.07 -8.53
C ALA A 77 -9.36 12.93 -9.76
N ASP A 78 -8.38 12.52 -10.57
CA ASP A 78 -8.02 13.21 -11.80
C ASP A 78 -9.16 13.14 -12.83
N ALA A 79 -9.78 11.98 -12.98
CA ALA A 79 -10.93 11.81 -13.87
C ALA A 79 -12.10 12.70 -13.45
N ASN A 80 -12.40 12.76 -12.15
CA ASN A 80 -13.46 13.61 -11.61
C ASN A 80 -13.18 15.09 -11.84
N ARG A 81 -11.94 15.51 -11.71
CA ARG A 81 -11.55 16.89 -11.99
C ARG A 81 -11.70 17.24 -13.47
N MET A 82 -11.33 16.31 -14.35
CA MET A 82 -11.50 16.49 -15.79
C MET A 82 -12.97 16.60 -16.17
N GLU A 83 -13.82 15.72 -15.66
CA GLU A 83 -15.26 15.77 -15.89
C GLU A 83 -15.87 17.08 -15.41
N LYS A 84 -15.47 17.53 -14.23
CA LYS A 84 -15.95 18.79 -13.68
C LYS A 84 -15.52 19.95 -14.55
N SER A 85 -14.27 19.95 -14.99
CA SER A 85 -13.74 20.98 -15.89
C SER A 85 -14.50 21.03 -17.21
N GLU A 86 -14.77 19.85 -17.81
CA GLU A 86 -15.55 19.74 -19.05
C GLU A 86 -16.98 20.25 -18.87
N ARG A 87 -17.62 19.91 -17.75
CA ARG A 87 -18.98 20.41 -17.45
C ARG A 87 -18.99 21.91 -17.24
N ASP A 88 -18.00 22.45 -16.56
CA ASP A 88 -17.89 23.88 -16.33
C ASP A 88 -17.66 24.63 -17.65
N GLU A 89 -16.84 24.09 -18.54
CA GLU A 89 -16.64 24.65 -19.89
C GLU A 89 -17.91 24.59 -20.73
N ALA A 90 -18.63 23.48 -20.71
CA ALA A 90 -19.87 23.32 -21.41
C ALA A 90 -20.92 24.33 -20.92
N ARG A 91 -20.99 24.52 -19.59
CA ARG A 91 -21.89 25.51 -18.99
C ARG A 91 -21.50 26.92 -19.38
N ARG A 92 -20.23 27.26 -19.40
CA ARG A 92 -19.76 28.57 -19.84
C ARG A 92 -20.06 28.82 -21.30
N ARG A 93 -19.89 27.83 -22.16
CA ARG A 93 -20.26 27.93 -23.58
C ARG A 93 -21.75 28.15 -23.78
N TYR A 94 -22.56 27.46 -23.01
CA TYR A 94 -24.02 27.61 -23.05
C TYR A 94 -24.45 29.03 -22.65
N VAL A 95 -23.91 29.56 -21.59
CA VAL A 95 -24.17 30.92 -21.12
C VAL A 95 -23.74 31.94 -22.16
N ARG A 96 -22.56 31.77 -22.77
CA ARG A 96 -22.13 32.68 -23.87
C ARG A 96 -23.08 32.69 -25.05
N ARG A 97 -23.58 31.51 -25.42
CA ARG A 97 -24.57 31.42 -26.50
C ARG A 97 -25.87 32.18 -26.18
N GLY A 98 -26.32 32.04 -24.93
CA GLY A 98 -27.48 32.76 -24.47
C GLY A 98 -27.28 34.27 -24.47
N GLU A 99 -26.12 34.75 -24.07
CA GLU A 99 -25.76 36.17 -24.08
C GLU A 99 -25.55 36.72 -25.47
N ALA A 100 -25.02 35.88 -26.37
CA ALA A 100 -24.74 36.29 -27.74
C ALA A 100 -25.99 36.32 -28.62
N THR A 101 -27.10 35.72 -28.21
CA THR A 101 -28.33 35.70 -28.96
C THR A 101 -29.00 37.08 -28.90
N PRO A 102 -29.17 37.76 -30.03
CA PRO A 102 -29.81 39.07 -30.00
C PRO A 102 -31.26 38.99 -29.58
N GLU A 103 -31.65 39.82 -28.67
CA GLU A 103 -33.04 39.95 -28.27
C GLU A 103 -33.81 40.70 -29.32
N ARG A 104 -35.05 40.31 -29.51
CA ARG A 104 -35.93 40.96 -30.46
C ARG A 104 -37.16 41.53 -29.78
#